data_2334c07a2fd1ff578e698f7d42ff4cf7
#
_entry.id   2334c07a2fd1ff578e698f7d42ff4cf7
#
_cell.length_a   1.000
_cell.length_b   1.000
_cell.length_c   1.000
_cell.angle_alpha   90.00
_cell.angle_beta   90.00
_cell.angle_gamma   90.00
#
_symmetry.space_group_name_H-M   'P 1'
#
loop_
_entity.id
_entity.type
_entity.pdbx_description
1 polymer ?
#
loop_
_entity_poly.entity_id
_entity_poly.type
_entity_poly.pdbx_seq_one_letter_code
_entity_poly.pdbx_strand_id
1 'polypeptide(L)'
;VLNEKYAKIILIGDEEKIFAKAKENNIDIEGAKIINPKTSPDYEKYANLLYVLRKNKGMTEEKAKELTLDPVYFGMLMLKDEESEADGLVSGAVHSTADTLRPALQILKTAPNTKLVSAFFVMAVPNCEYGENGTFIFGDAGLNANPTAEELSEIAISSSKSFEQLVSKEPKVAMLSYSTHGSAKSELTEKVIEATKLLKEKEPKLKADGELQLDAAIIPEIAASKAPNSELKGDANVLIFPNLDAGNIAV
;
A
#
# COMPACT_ATOMS: atom_id res chain seq x y z
N VAL A 1 3.11 7.25 -19.30
CA VAL A 1 1.75 6.78 -19.08
C VAL A 1 0.85 7.22 -20.23
N LEU A 2 0.75 8.53 -20.51
CA LEU A 2 -0.10 9.05 -21.60
C LEU A 2 0.30 8.45 -22.97
N ASN A 3 1.59 8.53 -23.34
CA ASN A 3 2.09 8.01 -24.61
C ASN A 3 1.90 6.50 -24.77
N GLU A 4 2.06 5.75 -23.67
CA GLU A 4 1.86 4.29 -23.64
C GLU A 4 0.38 3.90 -23.47
N LYS A 5 -0.50 4.86 -23.23
CA LYS A 5 -1.95 4.66 -23.05
C LYS A 5 -2.32 3.67 -21.93
N TYR A 6 -1.52 3.61 -20.88
CA TYR A 6 -1.79 2.73 -19.73
C TYR A 6 -2.98 3.21 -18.90
N ALA A 7 -3.17 4.55 -18.80
CA ALA A 7 -4.30 5.15 -18.09
C ALA A 7 -4.65 6.51 -18.67
N LYS A 8 -5.89 6.92 -18.45
CA LYS A 8 -6.30 8.32 -18.60
C LYS A 8 -5.82 9.08 -17.37
N ILE A 9 -5.23 10.24 -17.58
CA ILE A 9 -4.64 11.04 -16.49
C ILE A 9 -5.51 12.26 -16.22
N ILE A 10 -5.84 12.45 -14.95
CA ILE A 10 -6.47 13.67 -14.43
C ILE A 10 -5.46 14.34 -13.49
N LEU A 11 -5.03 15.55 -13.83
CA LEU A 11 -4.18 16.37 -12.99
C LEU A 11 -5.05 17.34 -12.19
N ILE A 12 -4.92 17.30 -10.86
CA ILE A 12 -5.73 18.15 -9.97
C ILE A 12 -4.88 19.30 -9.47
N GLY A 13 -5.28 20.55 -9.78
CA GLY A 13 -4.58 21.73 -9.35
C GLY A 13 -4.83 22.95 -10.24
N ASP A 14 -4.04 23.97 -10.02
CA ASP A 14 -4.08 25.20 -10.80
C ASP A 14 -3.47 24.96 -12.19
N GLU A 15 -4.26 25.21 -13.23
CA GLU A 15 -3.92 24.89 -14.61
C GLU A 15 -2.65 25.63 -15.10
N GLU A 16 -2.52 26.91 -14.78
CA GLU A 16 -1.35 27.71 -15.20
C GLU A 16 -0.07 27.18 -14.54
N LYS A 17 -0.16 26.80 -13.24
CA LYS A 17 0.97 26.23 -12.51
C LYS A 17 1.36 24.86 -13.04
N ILE A 18 0.37 24.03 -13.39
CA ILE A 18 0.60 22.70 -13.97
C ILE A 18 1.33 22.85 -15.31
N PHE A 19 0.85 23.69 -16.21
CA PHE A 19 1.52 23.92 -17.50
C PHE A 19 2.92 24.52 -17.34
N ALA A 20 3.09 25.49 -16.43
CA ALA A 20 4.41 26.07 -16.16
C ALA A 20 5.39 25.00 -15.66
N LYS A 21 4.96 24.12 -14.75
CA LYS A 21 5.79 23.05 -14.18
C LYS A 21 6.11 21.96 -15.21
N ALA A 22 5.16 21.59 -16.04
CA ALA A 22 5.37 20.66 -17.14
C ALA A 22 6.42 21.19 -18.12
N LYS A 23 6.33 22.47 -18.52
CA LYS A 23 7.29 23.13 -19.38
C LYS A 23 8.69 23.23 -18.77
N GLU A 24 8.79 23.61 -17.49
CA GLU A 24 10.05 23.68 -16.75
C GLU A 24 10.81 22.34 -16.76
N ASN A 25 10.07 21.23 -16.64
CA ASN A 25 10.63 19.88 -16.56
C ASN A 25 10.63 19.13 -17.92
N ASN A 26 10.25 19.78 -19.00
CA ASN A 26 10.13 19.17 -20.33
C ASN A 26 9.23 17.93 -20.34
N ILE A 27 8.13 17.97 -19.59
CA ILE A 27 7.13 16.89 -19.52
C ILE A 27 5.97 17.23 -20.44
N ASP A 28 5.69 16.32 -21.38
CA ASP A 28 4.49 16.41 -22.21
C ASP A 28 3.27 15.90 -21.42
N ILE A 29 2.27 16.75 -21.29
CA ILE A 29 0.99 16.45 -20.61
C ILE A 29 -0.20 16.53 -21.57
N GLU A 30 0.05 16.52 -22.90
CA GLU A 30 -1.00 16.51 -23.91
C GLU A 30 -1.89 15.26 -23.72
N GLY A 31 -3.20 15.48 -23.67
CA GLY A 31 -4.19 14.43 -23.41
C GLY A 31 -4.52 14.19 -21.94
N ALA A 32 -3.85 14.85 -21.00
CA ALA A 32 -4.29 14.87 -19.60
C ALA A 32 -5.46 15.84 -19.40
N LYS A 33 -6.47 15.43 -18.64
CA LYS A 33 -7.53 16.33 -18.16
C LYS A 33 -7.01 17.10 -16.95
N ILE A 34 -7.21 18.41 -16.92
CA ILE A 34 -6.83 19.24 -15.77
C ILE A 34 -8.11 19.68 -15.06
N ILE A 35 -8.15 19.53 -13.73
CA ILE A 35 -9.25 19.97 -12.89
C ILE A 35 -8.71 20.86 -11.78
N ASN A 36 -9.17 22.11 -11.74
CA ASN A 36 -8.86 23.03 -10.65
C ASN A 36 -10.01 22.97 -9.63
N PRO A 37 -9.77 22.53 -8.38
CA PRO A 37 -10.80 22.50 -7.35
C PRO A 37 -11.55 23.81 -7.14
N LYS A 38 -10.88 24.95 -7.35
CA LYS A 38 -11.47 26.29 -7.14
C LYS A 38 -12.52 26.66 -8.20
N THR A 39 -12.41 26.13 -9.39
CA THR A 39 -13.28 26.47 -10.54
C THR A 39 -14.07 25.26 -11.04
N SER A 40 -13.90 24.11 -10.41
CA SER A 40 -14.62 22.89 -10.77
C SER A 40 -16.14 23.04 -10.54
N PRO A 41 -16.99 22.62 -11.48
CA PRO A 41 -18.43 22.58 -11.28
C PRO A 41 -18.82 21.60 -10.13
N ASP A 42 -17.98 20.63 -9.83
CA ASP A 42 -18.23 19.62 -8.80
C ASP A 42 -17.84 20.09 -7.38
N TYR A 43 -17.27 21.29 -7.22
CA TYR A 43 -16.78 21.80 -5.94
C TYR A 43 -17.86 21.74 -4.83
N GLU A 44 -19.05 22.30 -5.09
CA GLU A 44 -20.12 22.33 -4.08
C GLU A 44 -20.67 20.91 -3.80
N LYS A 45 -20.76 20.04 -4.82
CA LYS A 45 -21.12 18.62 -4.67
C LYS A 45 -20.15 17.92 -3.72
N TYR A 46 -18.83 18.11 -3.93
CA TYR A 46 -17.80 17.46 -3.11
C TYR A 46 -17.67 18.05 -1.71
N ALA A 47 -17.83 19.36 -1.54
CA ALA A 47 -17.87 19.99 -0.22
C ALA A 47 -19.04 19.45 0.61
N ASN A 48 -20.22 19.36 0.03
CA ASN A 48 -21.38 18.75 0.69
C ASN A 48 -21.18 17.26 0.99
N LEU A 49 -20.58 16.49 0.06
CA LEU A 49 -20.27 15.08 0.28
C LEU A 49 -19.34 14.90 1.48
N LEU A 50 -18.26 15.68 1.57
CA LEU A 50 -17.33 15.66 2.70
C LEU A 50 -18.02 16.01 4.02
N TYR A 51 -18.86 17.05 4.03
CA TYR A 51 -19.65 17.42 5.18
C TYR A 51 -20.55 16.28 5.65
N VAL A 52 -21.36 15.71 4.75
CA VAL A 52 -22.27 14.60 5.07
C VAL A 52 -21.54 13.39 5.62
N LEU A 53 -20.40 13.03 5.04
CA LEU A 53 -19.57 11.91 5.52
C LEU A 53 -19.01 12.13 6.92
N ARG A 54 -18.77 13.39 7.32
CA ARG A 54 -17.98 13.71 8.52
C ARG A 54 -18.70 14.57 9.57
N LYS A 55 -19.93 15.04 9.32
CA LYS A 55 -20.70 15.90 10.26
C LYS A 55 -20.79 15.29 11.67
N ASN A 56 -20.98 13.97 11.79
CA ASN A 56 -21.04 13.26 13.07
C ASN A 56 -19.68 13.13 13.78
N LYS A 57 -18.60 13.61 13.13
CA LYS A 57 -17.22 13.65 13.65
C LYS A 57 -16.70 15.09 13.80
N GLY A 58 -17.63 16.07 13.86
CA GLY A 58 -17.31 17.48 14.11
C GLY A 58 -16.92 18.29 12.88
N MET A 59 -17.15 17.78 11.65
CA MET A 59 -16.95 18.57 10.44
C MET A 59 -18.03 19.63 10.32
N THR A 60 -17.64 20.89 10.08
CA THR A 60 -18.58 21.97 9.71
C THR A 60 -18.62 22.15 8.19
N GLU A 61 -19.65 22.83 7.69
CA GLU A 61 -19.77 23.12 6.25
C GLU A 61 -18.60 23.98 5.74
N GLU A 62 -18.20 25.00 6.53
CA GLU A 62 -17.08 25.89 6.20
C GLU A 62 -15.77 25.10 6.10
N LYS A 63 -15.54 24.19 7.07
CA LYS A 63 -14.34 23.36 7.06
C LYS A 63 -14.33 22.36 5.91
N ALA A 64 -15.48 21.80 5.57
CA ALA A 64 -15.61 20.92 4.41
C ALA A 64 -15.31 21.68 3.11
N LYS A 65 -15.82 22.89 2.94
CA LYS A 65 -15.53 23.78 1.80
C LYS A 65 -14.05 24.11 1.69
N GLU A 66 -13.40 24.45 2.81
CA GLU A 66 -11.96 24.71 2.85
C GLU A 66 -11.14 23.50 2.42
N LEU A 67 -11.42 22.32 3.00
CA LEU A 67 -10.68 21.10 2.72
C LEU A 67 -10.89 20.60 1.29
N THR A 68 -12.05 20.82 0.70
CA THR A 68 -12.33 20.43 -0.70
C THR A 68 -11.47 21.19 -1.72
N LEU A 69 -10.89 22.34 -1.34
CA LEU A 69 -9.93 23.07 -2.17
C LEU A 69 -8.53 22.41 -2.20
N ASP A 70 -8.24 21.51 -1.26
CA ASP A 70 -7.00 20.73 -1.27
C ASP A 70 -7.07 19.65 -2.35
N PRO A 71 -6.06 19.53 -3.24
CA PRO A 71 -6.08 18.56 -4.34
C PRO A 71 -6.20 17.10 -3.89
N VAL A 72 -5.64 16.73 -2.72
CA VAL A 72 -5.73 15.36 -2.21
C VAL A 72 -7.14 15.05 -1.73
N TYR A 73 -7.76 15.97 -0.98
CA TYR A 73 -9.15 15.84 -0.57
C TYR A 73 -10.08 15.79 -1.79
N PHE A 74 -9.88 16.68 -2.76
CA PHE A 74 -10.68 16.70 -3.98
C PHE A 74 -10.59 15.38 -4.74
N GLY A 75 -9.36 14.86 -4.95
CA GLY A 75 -9.15 13.59 -5.61
C GLY A 75 -9.76 12.39 -4.86
N MET A 76 -9.70 12.37 -3.53
CA MET A 76 -10.36 11.33 -2.73
C MET A 76 -11.90 11.41 -2.83
N LEU A 77 -12.46 12.60 -2.94
CA LEU A 77 -13.89 12.81 -3.15
C LEU A 77 -14.32 12.39 -4.56
N MET A 78 -13.47 12.62 -5.57
CA MET A 78 -13.68 12.06 -6.91
C MET A 78 -13.75 10.54 -6.89
N LEU A 79 -12.83 9.87 -6.18
CA LEU A 79 -12.85 8.41 -6.03
C LEU A 79 -14.06 7.89 -5.26
N LYS A 80 -14.64 8.71 -4.37
CA LYS A 80 -15.83 8.35 -3.60
C LYS A 80 -17.12 8.52 -4.39
N ASP A 81 -17.10 9.37 -5.39
CA ASP A 81 -18.23 9.68 -6.26
C ASP A 81 -18.36 8.61 -7.35
N GLU A 82 -19.38 7.76 -7.25
CA GLU A 82 -19.63 6.66 -8.19
C GLU A 82 -19.91 7.13 -9.63
N GLU A 83 -20.24 8.41 -9.83
CA GLU A 83 -20.43 9.03 -11.14
C GLU A 83 -19.14 9.59 -11.73
N SER A 84 -18.05 9.58 -10.97
CA SER A 84 -16.74 10.09 -11.40
C SER A 84 -16.02 9.10 -12.32
N GLU A 85 -15.18 9.64 -13.20
CA GLU A 85 -14.32 8.85 -14.11
C GLU A 85 -13.04 8.31 -13.42
N ALA A 86 -12.83 8.62 -12.12
CA ALA A 86 -11.59 8.30 -11.44
C ALA A 86 -11.61 6.91 -10.80
N ASP A 87 -10.66 6.05 -11.17
CA ASP A 87 -10.51 4.69 -10.62
C ASP A 87 -9.43 4.60 -9.54
N GLY A 88 -8.51 5.57 -9.49
CA GLY A 88 -7.38 5.58 -8.55
C GLY A 88 -6.76 6.96 -8.38
N LEU A 89 -6.02 7.14 -7.29
CA LEU A 89 -5.30 8.38 -6.98
C LEU A 89 -3.82 8.07 -6.69
N VAL A 90 -2.94 8.85 -7.30
CA VAL A 90 -1.51 8.87 -6.98
C VAL A 90 -1.17 10.20 -6.31
N SER A 91 -0.64 10.16 -5.12
CA SER A 91 -0.28 11.33 -4.30
C SER A 91 0.90 11.01 -3.39
N GLY A 92 1.47 12.02 -2.72
CA GLY A 92 2.50 11.84 -1.70
C GLY A 92 3.87 12.40 -2.02
N ALA A 93 4.14 12.84 -3.26
CA ALA A 93 5.46 13.35 -3.65
C ALA A 93 5.92 14.58 -2.83
N VAL A 94 4.97 15.42 -2.38
CA VAL A 94 5.23 16.64 -1.58
C VAL A 94 4.41 16.69 -0.30
N HIS A 95 3.68 15.62 0.01
CA HIS A 95 2.83 15.51 1.21
C HIS A 95 3.43 14.50 2.18
N SER A 96 3.20 14.70 3.46
CA SER A 96 3.51 13.67 4.46
C SER A 96 2.57 12.46 4.29
N THR A 97 2.99 11.30 4.82
CA THR A 97 2.12 10.11 4.89
C THR A 97 0.79 10.43 5.56
N ALA A 98 0.80 11.22 6.63
CA ALA A 98 -0.41 11.63 7.35
C ALA A 98 -1.35 12.49 6.51
N ASP A 99 -0.81 13.39 5.68
CA ASP A 99 -1.62 14.28 4.83
C ASP A 99 -2.28 13.54 3.66
N THR A 100 -1.68 12.45 3.21
CA THR A 100 -2.25 11.57 2.19
C THR A 100 -3.25 10.57 2.79
N LEU A 101 -2.91 9.92 3.91
CA LEU A 101 -3.75 8.89 4.52
C LEU A 101 -4.98 9.45 5.23
N ARG A 102 -4.88 10.64 5.83
CA ARG A 102 -6.01 11.24 6.54
C ARG A 102 -7.25 11.43 5.66
N PRO A 103 -7.17 12.07 4.47
CA PRO A 103 -8.33 12.16 3.57
C PRO A 103 -8.80 10.79 3.08
N ALA A 104 -7.90 9.85 2.78
CA ALA A 104 -8.27 8.50 2.38
C ALA A 104 -9.13 7.80 3.45
N LEU A 105 -8.67 7.80 4.70
CA LEU A 105 -9.40 7.19 5.82
C LEU A 105 -10.71 7.93 6.16
N GLN A 106 -10.74 9.25 5.97
CA GLN A 106 -11.93 10.04 6.25
C GLN A 106 -13.04 9.85 5.22
N ILE A 107 -12.68 9.64 3.95
CA ILE A 107 -13.59 9.64 2.81
C ILE A 107 -13.84 8.22 2.31
N LEU A 108 -12.78 7.48 1.96
CA LEU A 108 -12.89 6.14 1.37
C LEU A 108 -13.07 5.06 2.44
N LYS A 109 -12.44 5.24 3.61
CA LYS A 109 -12.36 4.25 4.70
C LYS A 109 -11.56 3.00 4.27
N THR A 110 -11.64 1.94 5.08
CA THR A 110 -11.07 0.62 4.75
C THR A 110 -12.03 -0.19 3.88
N ALA A 111 -11.50 -1.13 3.11
CA ALA A 111 -12.32 -2.11 2.40
C ALA A 111 -13.16 -2.93 3.41
N PRO A 112 -14.32 -3.48 2.99
CA PRO A 112 -15.12 -4.35 3.84
C PRO A 112 -14.27 -5.49 4.42
N ASN A 113 -14.46 -5.80 5.71
CA ASN A 113 -13.73 -6.83 6.45
C ASN A 113 -12.22 -6.59 6.65
N THR A 114 -11.70 -5.40 6.30
CA THR A 114 -10.31 -5.02 6.58
C THR A 114 -10.24 -4.42 7.98
N LYS A 115 -9.58 -5.13 8.91
CA LYS A 115 -9.45 -4.71 10.31
C LYS A 115 -8.35 -3.69 10.53
N LEU A 116 -7.31 -3.72 9.70
CA LEU A 116 -6.12 -2.89 9.81
C LEU A 116 -5.75 -2.27 8.46
N VAL A 117 -5.44 -0.98 8.46
CA VAL A 117 -4.79 -0.35 7.30
C VAL A 117 -3.32 -0.67 7.35
N SER A 118 -2.79 -1.21 6.27
CA SER A 118 -1.36 -1.48 6.11
C SER A 118 -0.82 -0.81 4.86
N ALA A 119 0.47 -0.54 4.86
CA ALA A 119 1.21 -0.05 3.71
C ALA A 119 2.11 -1.15 3.17
N PHE A 120 2.37 -1.12 1.87
CA PHE A 120 3.37 -1.99 1.27
C PHE A 120 4.15 -1.22 0.19
N PHE A 121 5.35 -1.70 -0.09
CA PHE A 121 6.12 -1.27 -1.25
C PHE A 121 6.11 -2.36 -2.31
N VAL A 122 5.91 -1.97 -3.56
CA VAL A 122 6.22 -2.82 -4.71
C VAL A 122 7.68 -2.59 -5.03
N MET A 123 8.51 -3.58 -4.72
CA MET A 123 9.94 -3.55 -4.99
C MET A 123 10.20 -4.17 -6.36
N ALA A 124 10.89 -3.43 -7.22
CA ALA A 124 11.33 -3.93 -8.53
C ALA A 124 12.86 -3.88 -8.58
N VAL A 125 13.49 -5.03 -8.45
CA VAL A 125 14.95 -5.18 -8.42
C VAL A 125 15.45 -5.59 -9.80
N PRO A 126 16.16 -4.73 -10.53
CA PRO A 126 16.67 -5.07 -11.86
C PRO A 126 17.66 -6.23 -11.85
N ASN A 127 17.57 -7.09 -12.88
CA ASN A 127 18.47 -8.25 -13.06
C ASN A 127 18.48 -9.20 -11.84
N CYS A 128 17.38 -9.34 -11.14
CA CYS A 128 17.21 -10.22 -9.99
C CYS A 128 16.33 -11.42 -10.40
N GLU A 129 16.78 -12.62 -10.10
CA GLU A 129 16.04 -13.86 -10.37
C GLU A 129 15.10 -14.28 -9.23
N TYR A 130 15.28 -13.72 -8.03
CA TYR A 130 14.47 -14.04 -6.85
C TYR A 130 13.08 -13.37 -6.90
N GLY A 131 12.16 -13.90 -6.09
CA GLY A 131 10.78 -13.46 -6.08
C GLY A 131 10.10 -13.71 -7.43
N GLU A 132 9.31 -12.77 -7.92
CA GLU A 132 8.74 -12.87 -9.27
C GLU A 132 9.62 -12.05 -10.24
N ASN A 133 10.75 -12.64 -10.64
CA ASN A 133 11.75 -11.99 -11.50
C ASN A 133 12.17 -10.59 -10.96
N GLY A 134 12.51 -10.53 -9.70
CA GLY A 134 12.89 -9.28 -9.02
C GLY A 134 11.73 -8.45 -8.50
N THR A 135 10.48 -8.89 -8.69
CA THR A 135 9.32 -8.19 -8.16
C THR A 135 8.90 -8.79 -6.82
N PHE A 136 8.75 -7.92 -5.82
CA PHE A 136 8.33 -8.28 -4.47
C PHE A 136 7.28 -7.30 -3.93
N ILE A 137 6.50 -7.76 -2.94
CA ILE A 137 5.82 -6.87 -2.00
C ILE A 137 6.51 -6.94 -0.64
N PHE A 138 6.85 -5.77 -0.11
CA PHE A 138 7.37 -5.57 1.25
C PHE A 138 6.26 -4.98 2.13
N GLY A 139 5.75 -5.73 3.07
CA GLY A 139 4.68 -5.34 3.98
C GLY A 139 5.05 -5.57 5.47
N ASP A 140 4.66 -4.75 6.42
CA ASP A 140 4.39 -3.33 6.34
C ASP A 140 5.71 -2.56 6.54
N ALA A 141 6.04 -1.69 5.61
CA ALA A 141 7.29 -0.94 5.67
C ALA A 141 7.05 0.60 5.71
N GLY A 142 5.81 1.03 5.98
CA GLY A 142 5.47 2.45 5.91
C GLY A 142 4.47 2.99 6.92
N LEU A 143 3.81 2.16 7.72
CA LEU A 143 2.66 2.63 8.53
C LEU A 143 2.64 2.10 9.96
N ASN A 144 2.66 0.79 10.17
CA ASN A 144 2.46 0.18 11.48
C ASN A 144 3.78 0.02 12.22
N ALA A 145 4.01 0.82 13.26
CA ALA A 145 5.30 0.87 13.95
C ALA A 145 5.69 -0.47 14.60
N ASN A 146 4.79 -1.09 15.35
CA ASN A 146 5.03 -2.37 16.01
C ASN A 146 3.74 -3.18 16.07
N PRO A 147 3.35 -3.84 14.97
CA PRO A 147 2.12 -4.64 14.93
C PRO A 147 2.19 -5.83 15.90
N THR A 148 1.05 -6.18 16.48
CA THR A 148 0.85 -7.43 17.23
C THR A 148 0.90 -8.63 16.28
N ALA A 149 0.92 -9.85 16.82
CA ALA A 149 0.86 -11.07 16.01
C ALA A 149 -0.42 -11.15 15.15
N GLU A 150 -1.56 -10.75 15.72
CA GLU A 150 -2.84 -10.68 15.00
C GLU A 150 -2.77 -9.66 13.86
N GLU A 151 -2.29 -8.44 14.12
CA GLU A 151 -2.12 -7.38 13.11
C GLU A 151 -1.14 -7.79 12.03
N LEU A 152 -0.04 -8.47 12.39
CA LEU A 152 0.95 -8.95 11.42
C LEU A 152 0.36 -10.01 10.47
N SER A 153 -0.52 -10.89 10.99
CA SER A 153 -1.26 -11.83 10.14
C SER A 153 -2.21 -11.13 9.16
N GLU A 154 -2.88 -10.04 9.58
CA GLU A 154 -3.76 -9.24 8.70
C GLU A 154 -2.95 -8.48 7.63
N ILE A 155 -1.77 -7.95 8.00
CA ILE A 155 -0.82 -7.33 7.06
C ILE A 155 -0.41 -8.34 5.98
N ALA A 156 -0.10 -9.57 6.37
CA ALA A 156 0.28 -10.63 5.45
C ALA A 156 -0.86 -10.98 4.47
N ILE A 157 -2.08 -11.11 4.96
CA ILE A 157 -3.28 -11.37 4.13
C ILE A 157 -3.52 -10.22 3.15
N SER A 158 -3.45 -8.98 3.62
CA SER A 158 -3.66 -7.80 2.78
C SER A 158 -2.57 -7.69 1.70
N SER A 159 -1.30 -7.89 2.08
CA SER A 159 -0.15 -7.84 1.17
C SER A 159 -0.21 -8.94 0.11
N SER A 160 -0.64 -10.15 0.47
CA SER A 160 -0.80 -11.26 -0.49
C SER A 160 -1.86 -10.96 -1.54
N LYS A 161 -3.00 -10.41 -1.14
CA LYS A 161 -4.06 -9.97 -2.07
C LYS A 161 -3.59 -8.86 -3.00
N SER A 162 -2.83 -7.90 -2.46
CA SER A 162 -2.25 -6.83 -3.26
C SER A 162 -1.24 -7.35 -4.27
N PHE A 163 -0.41 -8.33 -3.90
CA PHE A 163 0.51 -8.99 -4.83
C PHE A 163 -0.24 -9.67 -5.97
N GLU A 164 -1.27 -10.47 -5.67
CA GLU A 164 -2.08 -11.15 -6.68
C GLU A 164 -2.75 -10.16 -7.64
N GLN A 165 -3.29 -9.06 -7.13
CA GLN A 165 -3.95 -8.03 -7.93
C GLN A 165 -2.97 -7.26 -8.84
N LEU A 166 -1.80 -6.88 -8.31
CA LEU A 166 -0.86 -6.00 -9.02
C LEU A 166 0.08 -6.77 -9.94
N VAL A 167 0.52 -7.97 -9.53
CA VAL A 167 1.52 -8.76 -10.24
C VAL A 167 0.86 -9.90 -11.04
N SER A 168 -0.39 -10.25 -10.72
CA SER A 168 -1.14 -11.35 -11.36
C SER A 168 -0.43 -12.70 -11.25
N LYS A 169 0.21 -12.95 -10.10
CA LYS A 169 0.92 -14.18 -9.77
C LYS A 169 0.53 -14.69 -8.39
N GLU A 170 0.84 -15.96 -8.14
CA GLU A 170 0.59 -16.60 -6.85
C GLU A 170 1.45 -15.98 -5.75
N PRO A 171 0.86 -15.46 -4.66
CA PRO A 171 1.62 -14.95 -3.52
C PRO A 171 2.25 -16.10 -2.72
N LYS A 172 3.53 -15.93 -2.36
CA LYS A 172 4.32 -16.81 -1.52
C LYS A 172 4.86 -15.97 -0.36
N VAL A 173 4.25 -16.09 0.81
CA VAL A 173 4.42 -15.16 1.92
C VAL A 173 5.45 -15.65 2.91
N ALA A 174 6.53 -14.90 3.12
CA ALA A 174 7.49 -15.13 4.18
C ALA A 174 7.28 -14.16 5.33
N MET A 175 7.03 -14.69 6.54
CA MET A 175 6.99 -13.93 7.78
C MET A 175 8.42 -13.80 8.32
N LEU A 176 9.01 -12.61 8.18
CA LEU A 176 10.44 -12.39 8.39
C LEU A 176 10.82 -12.20 9.85
N SER A 177 11.98 -12.72 10.19
CA SER A 177 12.64 -12.55 11.49
C SER A 177 14.16 -12.69 11.31
N TYR A 178 14.91 -12.36 12.35
CA TYR A 178 16.34 -12.73 12.45
C TYR A 178 16.54 -14.23 12.80
N SER A 179 15.49 -14.98 13.06
CA SER A 179 15.44 -16.41 13.32
C SER A 179 14.83 -17.18 12.16
N THR A 180 15.23 -18.43 12.00
CA THR A 180 14.65 -19.40 11.08
C THR A 180 14.28 -20.65 11.85
N HIS A 181 12.98 -21.01 11.90
CA HIS A 181 12.43 -22.21 12.51
C HIS A 181 13.01 -22.54 13.89
N GLY A 182 13.03 -21.54 14.79
CA GLY A 182 13.46 -21.70 16.18
C GLY A 182 14.97 -21.61 16.40
N SER A 183 15.74 -21.10 15.44
CA SER A 183 17.19 -20.89 15.60
C SER A 183 17.53 -19.87 16.70
N ALA A 184 16.60 -19.00 17.07
CA ALA A 184 16.67 -18.09 18.21
C ALA A 184 15.32 -18.03 18.94
N LYS A 185 15.36 -17.65 20.24
CA LYS A 185 14.16 -17.49 21.06
C LYS A 185 14.13 -16.13 21.73
N SER A 186 13.06 -15.39 21.51
CA SER A 186 12.76 -14.12 22.16
C SER A 186 11.29 -13.76 21.94
N GLU A 187 10.78 -12.78 22.66
CA GLU A 187 9.43 -12.25 22.42
C GLU A 187 9.22 -11.78 20.97
N LEU A 188 10.29 -11.27 20.32
CA LEU A 188 10.24 -10.83 18.93
C LEU A 188 10.04 -12.01 17.95
N THR A 189 10.73 -13.14 18.18
CA THR A 189 10.56 -14.33 17.34
C THR A 189 9.23 -15.02 17.62
N GLU A 190 8.81 -15.09 18.88
CA GLU A 190 7.52 -15.67 19.28
C GLU A 190 6.34 -14.93 18.65
N LYS A 191 6.43 -13.58 18.56
CA LYS A 191 5.42 -12.78 17.85
C LYS A 191 5.26 -13.22 16.39
N VAL A 192 6.36 -13.43 15.67
CA VAL A 192 6.32 -13.82 14.25
C VAL A 192 5.83 -15.26 14.08
N ILE A 193 6.24 -16.17 14.97
CA ILE A 193 5.74 -17.56 15.00
C ILE A 193 4.23 -17.58 15.20
N GLU A 194 3.71 -16.84 16.17
CA GLU A 194 2.26 -16.77 16.43
C GLU A 194 1.52 -16.12 15.26
N ALA A 195 2.08 -15.06 14.67
CA ALA A 195 1.52 -14.43 13.48
C ALA A 195 1.43 -15.40 12.28
N THR A 196 2.46 -16.21 12.08
CA THR A 196 2.47 -17.24 11.02
C THR A 196 1.40 -18.30 11.25
N LYS A 197 1.23 -18.73 12.49
CA LYS A 197 0.17 -19.69 12.86
C LYS A 197 -1.21 -19.10 12.59
N LEU A 198 -1.48 -17.87 13.05
CA LEU A 198 -2.75 -17.17 12.81
C LEU A 198 -3.02 -16.99 11.31
N LEU A 199 -1.99 -16.66 10.52
CA LEU A 199 -2.10 -16.55 9.08
C LEU A 199 -2.56 -17.86 8.44
N LYS A 200 -1.91 -18.96 8.78
CA LYS A 200 -2.26 -20.32 8.26
C LYS A 200 -3.66 -20.78 8.70
N GLU A 201 -4.10 -20.40 9.89
CA GLU A 201 -5.46 -20.69 10.36
C GLU A 201 -6.53 -19.89 9.58
N LYS A 202 -6.26 -18.60 9.29
CA LYS A 202 -7.19 -17.72 8.55
C LYS A 202 -7.23 -18.00 7.06
N GLU A 203 -6.08 -18.27 6.47
CA GLU A 203 -5.91 -18.47 5.02
C GLU A 203 -5.15 -19.80 4.74
N PRO A 204 -5.77 -20.95 4.98
CA PRO A 204 -5.09 -22.27 4.93
C PRO A 204 -4.62 -22.67 3.51
N LYS A 205 -5.06 -21.95 2.48
CA LYS A 205 -4.63 -22.17 1.09
C LYS A 205 -3.47 -21.27 0.65
N LEU A 206 -3.17 -20.24 1.44
CA LEU A 206 -2.08 -19.33 1.14
C LEU A 206 -0.74 -20.01 1.42
N LYS A 207 0.15 -20.03 0.44
CA LYS A 207 1.53 -20.46 0.65
C LYS A 207 2.25 -19.47 1.56
N ALA A 208 2.45 -19.85 2.82
CA ALA A 208 3.05 -18.97 3.81
C ALA A 208 3.91 -19.74 4.79
N ASP A 209 5.05 -19.21 5.17
CA ASP A 209 5.91 -19.79 6.19
C ASP A 209 6.65 -18.73 7.02
N GLY A 210 7.12 -19.10 8.19
CA GLY A 210 7.85 -18.27 9.14
C GLY A 210 7.89 -18.92 10.52
N GLU A 211 8.77 -18.46 11.39
CA GLU A 211 9.64 -17.28 11.13
C GLU A 211 10.82 -17.70 10.25
N LEU A 212 11.18 -16.85 9.32
CA LEU A 212 12.29 -17.07 8.39
C LEU A 212 13.24 -15.86 8.34
N GLN A 213 14.53 -16.12 8.26
CA GLN A 213 15.48 -15.11 7.81
C GLN A 213 15.30 -14.82 6.32
N LEU A 214 15.62 -13.61 5.88
CA LEU A 214 15.42 -13.17 4.49
C LEU A 214 16.12 -14.10 3.48
N ASP A 215 17.37 -14.48 3.75
CA ASP A 215 18.13 -15.39 2.88
C ASP A 215 17.47 -16.77 2.74
N ALA A 216 16.94 -17.31 3.83
CA ALA A 216 16.18 -18.57 3.80
C ALA A 216 14.80 -18.43 3.14
N ALA A 217 14.24 -17.22 3.09
CA ALA A 217 12.96 -16.95 2.45
C ALA A 217 13.04 -16.88 0.92
N ILE A 218 14.15 -16.35 0.35
CA ILE A 218 14.25 -16.02 -1.07
C ILE A 218 15.34 -16.78 -1.84
N ILE A 219 16.24 -17.51 -1.17
CA ILE A 219 17.35 -18.24 -1.82
C ILE A 219 17.17 -19.74 -1.62
N PRO A 220 16.90 -20.52 -2.69
CA PRO A 220 16.58 -21.94 -2.59
C PRO A 220 17.65 -22.80 -1.89
N GLU A 221 18.94 -22.56 -2.16
CA GLU A 221 20.05 -23.31 -1.57
C GLU A 221 20.14 -23.07 -0.05
N ILE A 222 19.87 -21.84 0.39
CA ILE A 222 19.86 -21.49 1.81
C ILE A 222 18.62 -22.06 2.49
N ALA A 223 17.45 -21.99 1.83
CA ALA A 223 16.22 -22.61 2.32
C ALA A 223 16.40 -24.12 2.53
N ALA A 224 17.03 -24.81 1.60
CA ALA A 224 17.29 -26.26 1.70
C ALA A 224 18.15 -26.62 2.92
N SER A 225 19.03 -25.73 3.35
CA SER A 225 19.88 -25.91 4.54
C SER A 225 19.22 -25.48 5.84
N LYS A 226 18.64 -24.25 5.86
CA LYS A 226 18.11 -23.63 7.09
C LYS A 226 16.65 -23.97 7.38
N ALA A 227 15.84 -24.19 6.34
CA ALA A 227 14.42 -24.45 6.43
C ALA A 227 13.97 -25.58 5.45
N PRO A 228 14.51 -26.79 5.56
CA PRO A 228 14.28 -27.88 4.58
C PRO A 228 12.80 -28.28 4.45
N ASN A 229 12.01 -28.03 5.50
CA ASN A 229 10.59 -28.34 5.54
C ASN A 229 9.68 -27.15 5.13
N SER A 230 10.27 -26.01 4.78
CA SER A 230 9.50 -24.86 4.34
C SER A 230 8.79 -25.14 3.03
N GLU A 231 7.50 -24.84 2.96
CA GLU A 231 6.73 -24.95 1.72
C GLU A 231 7.13 -23.89 0.68
N LEU A 232 7.77 -22.79 1.09
CA LEU A 232 8.25 -21.72 0.23
C LEU A 232 9.51 -22.10 -0.55
N LYS A 233 10.35 -22.97 0.01
CA LYS A 233 11.60 -23.47 -0.64
C LYS A 233 12.54 -22.38 -1.15
N GLY A 234 12.57 -21.22 -0.48
CA GLY A 234 13.40 -20.09 -0.90
C GLY A 234 12.86 -19.30 -2.11
N ASP A 235 11.57 -19.32 -2.33
CA ASP A 235 10.93 -18.71 -3.50
C ASP A 235 9.80 -17.73 -3.07
N ALA A 236 10.00 -17.03 -1.93
CA ALA A 236 9.05 -16.03 -1.45
C ALA A 236 9.06 -14.77 -2.32
N ASN A 237 7.88 -14.19 -2.54
CA ASN A 237 7.67 -12.95 -3.28
C ASN A 237 6.88 -11.88 -2.51
N VAL A 238 6.34 -12.25 -1.35
CA VAL A 238 5.71 -11.33 -0.39
C VAL A 238 6.46 -11.47 0.93
N LEU A 239 7.11 -10.38 1.36
CA LEU A 239 7.99 -10.34 2.53
C LEU A 239 7.34 -9.48 3.61
N ILE A 240 7.01 -10.08 4.75
CA ILE A 240 6.35 -9.41 5.88
C ILE A 240 7.36 -9.15 6.98
N PHE A 241 7.59 -7.88 7.26
CA PHE A 241 8.56 -7.43 8.26
C PHE A 241 7.94 -7.37 9.66
N PRO A 242 8.70 -7.71 10.72
CA PRO A 242 8.15 -7.83 12.07
C PRO A 242 7.77 -6.48 12.71
N ASN A 243 8.30 -5.39 12.21
CA ASN A 243 8.04 -4.02 12.65
C ASN A 243 8.49 -3.01 11.59
N LEU A 244 8.14 -1.74 11.81
CA LEU A 244 8.42 -0.66 10.87
C LEU A 244 9.93 -0.41 10.68
N ASP A 245 10.73 -0.52 11.74
CA ASP A 245 12.19 -0.31 11.64
C ASP A 245 12.81 -1.31 10.66
N ALA A 246 12.48 -2.60 10.81
CA ALA A 246 12.99 -3.63 9.92
C ALA A 246 12.51 -3.42 8.47
N GLY A 247 11.24 -3.11 8.27
CA GLY A 247 10.66 -2.89 6.95
C GLY A 247 11.20 -1.63 6.26
N ASN A 248 11.23 -0.51 6.98
CA ASN A 248 11.65 0.78 6.42
C ASN A 248 13.15 0.83 6.09
N ILE A 249 13.99 0.16 6.89
CA ILE A 249 15.44 0.06 6.62
C ILE A 249 15.71 -0.82 5.38
N ALA A 250 14.85 -1.81 5.12
CA ALA A 250 15.02 -2.75 4.02
C ALA A 250 14.61 -2.20 2.63
N VAL A 251 13.86 -1.09 2.60
CA VAL A 251 13.35 -0.45 1.35
C VAL A 251 14.39 0.39 0.60
#